data_c04914b04a2f446e95e4b6bdb84fcdd6
#
_entry.id   c04914b04a2f446e95e4b6bdb84fcdd6
#
_cell.length_a   1.000
_cell.length_b   1.000
_cell.length_c   1.000
_cell.angle_alpha   90.00
_cell.angle_beta   90.00
_cell.angle_gamma   90.00
#
_symmetry.space_group_name_H-M   'P 1'
#
loop_
_entity.id
_entity.type
_entity.pdbx_description
1 polymer ?
#
loop_
_entity_poly.entity_id
_entity_poly.type
_entity_poly.pdbx_seq_one_letter_code
_entity_poly.pdbx_strand_id
1 'polypeptide(L)'
;GIVERRKRARVDAREGTRVLIVDDSRTIVTALRKFLRSAGYETLEAMDAETGLAMMREHRPELVFLDIVLPGMNGFAALRAIRRDPDLRDIPVIMMSGNEQAVEQFFGTRIGADDFMKKPFSRYEIFFRIERLLDNTLTPRRSVPRVEPSPSGAPA
;
A
#
# COMPACT_ATOMS: atom_id res chain seq x y z
N GLY A 1 -14.64 -12.65 -23.68
CA GLY A 1 -14.97 -11.44 -24.39
C GLY A 1 -15.26 -10.28 -23.46
N ILE A 2 -15.68 -9.17 -24.03
CA ILE A 2 -15.93 -7.96 -23.23
C ILE A 2 -17.00 -8.21 -22.19
N VAL A 3 -18.02 -8.98 -22.52
CA VAL A 3 -19.13 -9.25 -21.62
C VAL A 3 -18.66 -10.04 -20.41
N GLU A 4 -17.81 -11.03 -20.60
CA GLU A 4 -17.30 -11.82 -19.51
C GLU A 4 -16.46 -10.96 -18.56
N ARG A 5 -15.59 -10.11 -19.10
CA ARG A 5 -14.77 -9.24 -18.26
C ARG A 5 -15.62 -8.32 -17.39
N ARG A 6 -16.70 -7.78 -17.97
CA ARG A 6 -17.57 -6.88 -17.21
C ARG A 6 -18.35 -7.63 -16.14
N LYS A 7 -18.57 -8.90 -16.32
CA LYS A 7 -19.31 -9.70 -15.35
C LYS A 7 -18.44 -10.22 -14.21
N ARG A 8 -17.12 -10.16 -14.40
CA ARG A 8 -16.25 -10.62 -13.33
C ARG A 8 -16.34 -9.64 -12.15
N ALA A 9 -16.81 -10.16 -11.03
CA ALA A 9 -16.88 -9.38 -9.82
C ALA A 9 -15.46 -9.19 -9.27
N ARG A 10 -15.20 -8.02 -8.73
CA ARG A 10 -13.94 -7.81 -8.03
C ARG A 10 -13.92 -8.62 -6.74
N VAL A 11 -12.73 -8.97 -6.29
CA VAL A 11 -12.55 -9.68 -5.04
C VAL A 11 -11.95 -8.71 -4.04
N ASP A 12 -12.63 -8.55 -2.90
CA ASP A 12 -12.14 -7.68 -1.82
C ASP A 12 -11.52 -8.53 -0.72
N ALA A 13 -10.72 -7.88 0.12
CA ALA A 13 -10.20 -8.50 1.33
C ALA A 13 -11.35 -8.83 2.26
N ARG A 14 -11.08 -9.66 3.27
CA ARG A 14 -12.08 -10.00 4.27
C ARG A 14 -12.65 -8.75 4.92
N GLU A 15 -13.94 -8.77 5.18
CA GLU A 15 -14.59 -7.65 5.84
C GLU A 15 -13.89 -7.32 7.15
N GLY A 16 -13.71 -6.02 7.40
CA GLY A 16 -13.01 -5.56 8.59
C GLY A 16 -11.50 -5.49 8.44
N THR A 17 -10.96 -5.83 7.26
CA THR A 17 -9.53 -5.67 7.02
C THR A 17 -9.14 -4.21 7.25
N ARG A 18 -8.09 -4.01 8.04
CA ARG A 18 -7.68 -2.68 8.48
C ARG A 18 -6.64 -2.10 7.54
N VAL A 19 -6.91 -0.90 7.04
CA VAL A 19 -6.04 -0.20 6.08
C VAL A 19 -5.64 1.13 6.67
N LEU A 20 -4.35 1.44 6.62
CA LEU A 20 -3.83 2.75 7.02
C LEU A 20 -3.57 3.58 5.78
N ILE A 21 -4.03 4.83 5.80
CA ILE A 21 -3.81 5.80 4.72
C ILE A 21 -2.89 6.87 5.26
N VAL A 22 -1.73 7.05 4.63
CA VAL A 22 -0.74 8.06 5.02
C VAL A 22 -0.59 9.05 3.88
N ASP A 23 -1.20 10.22 4.03
CA ASP A 23 -1.20 11.27 3.01
C ASP A 23 -1.59 12.58 3.68
N ASP A 24 -0.90 13.67 3.34
CA ASP A 24 -1.23 14.97 3.92
C ASP A 24 -2.33 15.70 3.15
N SER A 25 -2.83 15.13 2.07
CA SER A 25 -3.94 15.68 1.30
C SER A 25 -5.27 15.18 1.85
N ARG A 26 -6.06 16.08 2.45
CA ARG A 26 -7.39 15.71 2.95
C ARG A 26 -8.28 15.18 1.85
N THR A 27 -8.14 15.69 0.63
CA THR A 27 -8.95 15.24 -0.50
C THR A 27 -8.66 13.77 -0.79
N ILE A 28 -7.39 13.40 -0.84
CA ILE A 28 -7.00 12.00 -1.11
C ILE A 28 -7.43 11.09 0.04
N VAL A 29 -7.16 11.50 1.28
CA VAL A 29 -7.53 10.70 2.45
C VAL A 29 -9.04 10.47 2.49
N THR A 30 -9.83 11.52 2.26
CA THR A 30 -11.29 11.41 2.27
C THR A 30 -11.78 10.49 1.17
N ALA A 31 -11.22 10.60 -0.03
CA ALA A 31 -11.63 9.74 -1.15
C ALA A 31 -11.31 8.28 -0.87
N LEU A 32 -10.08 8.00 -0.44
CA LEU A 32 -9.69 6.63 -0.11
C LEU A 32 -10.54 6.05 1.01
N ARG A 33 -10.74 6.83 2.08
CA ARG A 33 -11.57 6.38 3.18
C ARG A 33 -12.96 5.99 2.73
N LYS A 34 -13.60 6.85 1.94
CA LYS A 34 -14.96 6.58 1.48
C LYS A 34 -15.04 5.33 0.63
N PHE A 35 -14.12 5.19 -0.32
CA PHE A 35 -14.11 4.01 -1.19
C PHE A 35 -13.86 2.74 -0.37
N LEU A 36 -12.86 2.78 0.49
CA LEU A 36 -12.49 1.59 1.26
C LEU A 36 -13.60 1.18 2.23
N ARG A 37 -14.16 2.15 2.95
CA ARG A 37 -15.24 1.83 3.89
C ARG A 37 -16.47 1.29 3.19
N SER A 38 -16.76 1.78 1.99
CA SER A 38 -17.90 1.28 1.22
C SER A 38 -17.74 -0.19 0.84
N ALA A 39 -16.52 -0.70 0.85
CA ALA A 39 -16.21 -2.08 0.52
C ALA A 39 -15.92 -2.94 1.75
N GLY A 40 -16.21 -2.43 2.95
CA GLY A 40 -16.09 -3.22 4.18
C GLY A 40 -14.76 -3.13 4.89
N TYR A 41 -13.85 -2.26 4.44
CA TYR A 41 -12.57 -2.07 5.12
C TYR A 41 -12.72 -1.14 6.32
N GLU A 42 -11.89 -1.35 7.33
CA GLU A 42 -11.70 -0.39 8.41
C GLU A 42 -10.51 0.49 8.04
N THR A 43 -10.61 1.79 8.28
CA THR A 43 -9.57 2.73 7.85
C THR A 43 -8.98 3.50 9.02
N LEU A 44 -7.68 3.70 8.96
CA LEU A 44 -6.92 4.57 9.85
C LEU A 44 -6.24 5.61 8.98
N GLU A 45 -5.94 6.79 9.54
CA GLU A 45 -5.38 7.90 8.79
C GLU A 45 -4.24 8.54 9.52
N ALA A 46 -3.21 8.93 8.77
CA ALA A 46 -2.10 9.72 9.28
C ALA A 46 -1.73 10.75 8.23
N MET A 47 -1.36 11.95 8.67
CA MET A 47 -1.07 13.06 7.76
C MET A 47 0.43 13.24 7.53
N ASP A 48 1.25 12.47 8.21
CA ASP A 48 2.71 12.50 8.02
C ASP A 48 3.27 11.11 8.30
N ALA A 49 4.53 10.91 7.93
CA ALA A 49 5.15 9.59 8.00
C ALA A 49 5.38 9.14 9.45
N GLU A 50 5.79 10.04 10.32
CA GLU A 50 6.08 9.68 11.71
C GLU A 50 4.84 9.20 12.42
N THR A 51 3.72 9.92 12.24
CA THR A 51 2.43 9.48 12.78
C THR A 51 2.02 8.14 12.17
N GLY A 52 2.23 7.99 10.87
CA GLY A 52 1.91 6.73 10.18
C GLY A 52 2.67 5.54 10.76
N LEU A 53 3.98 5.72 10.99
CA LEU A 53 4.80 4.64 11.57
C LEU A 53 4.34 4.30 12.99
N ALA A 54 4.02 5.32 13.79
CA ALA A 54 3.51 5.10 15.14
C ALA A 54 2.20 4.33 15.12
N MET A 55 1.29 4.68 14.20
CA MET A 55 0.02 4.00 14.06
C MET A 55 0.19 2.55 13.58
N MET A 56 1.17 2.31 12.71
CA MET A 56 1.47 0.94 12.30
C MET A 56 1.88 0.07 13.47
N ARG A 57 2.72 0.61 14.36
CA ARG A 57 3.16 -0.13 15.54
C ARG A 57 2.03 -0.39 16.52
N GLU A 58 1.15 0.58 16.68
CA GLU A 58 0.05 0.47 17.63
C GLU A 58 -1.09 -0.41 17.10
N HIS A 59 -1.47 -0.20 15.85
CA HIS A 59 -2.70 -0.81 15.31
C HIS A 59 -2.46 -1.99 14.37
N ARG A 60 -1.23 -2.18 13.91
CA ARG A 60 -0.86 -3.29 13.01
C ARG A 60 -1.83 -3.44 11.84
N PRO A 61 -1.96 -2.42 10.97
CA PRO A 61 -2.83 -2.54 9.79
C PRO A 61 -2.35 -3.66 8.88
N GLU A 62 -3.26 -4.16 8.07
CA GLU A 62 -2.97 -5.26 7.15
C GLU A 62 -2.53 -4.75 5.78
N LEU A 63 -2.69 -3.46 5.53
CA LEU A 63 -2.32 -2.83 4.27
C LEU A 63 -2.11 -1.35 4.52
N VAL A 64 -1.14 -0.76 3.83
CA VAL A 64 -0.85 0.68 3.96
C VAL A 64 -0.83 1.31 2.57
N PHE A 65 -1.55 2.44 2.41
CA PHE A 65 -1.37 3.35 1.29
C PHE A 65 -0.49 4.48 1.78
N LEU A 66 0.63 4.70 1.12
CA LEU A 66 1.67 5.61 1.59
C LEU A 66 2.06 6.60 0.50
N ASP A 67 1.76 7.88 0.74
CA ASP A 67 2.18 8.93 -0.18
C ASP A 67 3.70 9.09 -0.11
N ILE A 68 4.30 9.40 -1.26
CA ILE A 68 5.74 9.61 -1.33
C ILE A 68 6.11 11.00 -0.81
N VAL A 69 5.39 12.02 -1.26
CA VAL A 69 5.72 13.42 -0.91
C VAL A 69 4.93 13.81 0.32
N LEU A 70 5.60 13.75 1.48
CA LEU A 70 4.99 14.05 2.77
C LEU A 70 5.81 15.13 3.48
N PRO A 71 5.20 15.90 4.40
CA PRO A 71 5.97 16.83 5.19
C PRO A 71 6.92 16.09 6.14
N GLY A 72 8.11 16.65 6.35
CA GLY A 72 9.10 15.98 7.18
C GLY A 72 9.72 14.79 6.48
N MET A 73 9.59 13.61 7.08
CA MET A 73 10.09 12.37 6.49
C MET A 73 9.25 12.02 5.25
N ASN A 74 9.90 11.80 4.11
CA ASN A 74 9.17 11.42 2.91
C ASN A 74 8.81 9.93 2.93
N GLY A 75 7.96 9.53 1.97
CA GLY A 75 7.46 8.16 1.93
C GLY A 75 8.55 7.12 1.67
N PHE A 76 9.60 7.47 0.94
CA PHE A 76 10.70 6.52 0.73
C PHE A 76 11.42 6.20 2.02
N ALA A 77 11.69 7.22 2.84
CA ALA A 77 12.33 7.00 4.13
C ALA A 77 11.42 6.20 5.06
N ALA A 78 10.12 6.50 5.03
CA ALA A 78 9.14 5.73 5.81
C ALA A 78 9.12 4.26 5.38
N LEU A 79 9.14 4.01 4.09
CA LEU A 79 9.13 2.63 3.59
C LEU A 79 10.40 1.88 4.02
N ARG A 80 11.55 2.54 3.97
CA ARG A 80 12.79 1.91 4.46
C ARG A 80 12.66 1.56 5.93
N ALA A 81 12.10 2.46 6.74
CA ALA A 81 11.89 2.19 8.16
C ALA A 81 10.96 1.01 8.38
N ILE A 82 9.89 0.91 7.59
CA ILE A 82 8.97 -0.21 7.66
C ILE A 82 9.70 -1.53 7.35
N ARG A 83 10.49 -1.54 6.29
CA ARG A 83 11.16 -2.78 5.84
C ARG A 83 12.28 -3.22 6.77
N ARG A 84 12.82 -2.31 7.58
CA ARG A 84 13.86 -2.64 8.57
C ARG A 84 13.28 -3.09 9.90
N ASP A 85 12.02 -2.82 10.15
CA ASP A 85 11.39 -3.15 11.42
C ASP A 85 10.82 -4.57 11.35
N PRO A 86 11.33 -5.50 12.16
CA PRO A 86 10.84 -6.89 12.11
C PRO A 86 9.34 -7.02 12.35
N ASP A 87 8.74 -6.08 13.08
CA ASP A 87 7.32 -6.12 13.38
C ASP A 87 6.46 -5.57 12.25
N LEU A 88 7.04 -4.76 11.35
CA LEU A 88 6.28 -4.06 10.31
C LEU A 88 6.62 -4.52 8.89
N ARG A 89 7.75 -5.18 8.73
CA ARG A 89 8.30 -5.40 7.39
C ARG A 89 7.46 -6.30 6.48
N ASP A 90 6.54 -7.06 7.06
CA ASP A 90 5.69 -7.94 6.26
C ASP A 90 4.35 -7.30 5.88
N ILE A 91 4.11 -6.06 6.29
CA ILE A 91 2.88 -5.35 5.94
C ILE A 91 3.01 -4.86 4.49
N PRO A 92 2.07 -5.22 3.62
CA PRO A 92 2.10 -4.73 2.24
C PRO A 92 1.86 -3.22 2.17
N VAL A 93 2.59 -2.57 1.28
CA VAL A 93 2.53 -1.11 1.11
C VAL A 93 2.33 -0.78 -0.35
N ILE A 94 1.29 -0.02 -0.65
CA ILE A 94 1.05 0.58 -1.95
C ILE A 94 1.44 2.04 -1.84
N MET A 95 2.43 2.47 -2.63
CA MET A 95 2.82 3.87 -2.63
C MET A 95 1.99 4.67 -3.61
N MET A 96 1.89 5.96 -3.37
CA MET A 96 1.10 6.87 -4.20
C MET A 96 1.86 8.15 -4.45
N SER A 97 1.72 8.74 -5.62
CA SER A 97 2.21 10.10 -5.86
C SER A 97 1.65 10.67 -7.15
N GLY A 98 1.47 11.99 -7.18
CA GLY A 98 1.21 12.73 -8.40
C GLY A 98 2.41 13.54 -8.85
N ASN A 99 3.52 13.47 -8.11
CA ASN A 99 4.74 14.22 -8.44
C ASN A 99 5.59 13.40 -9.39
N GLU A 100 5.88 13.96 -10.55
CA GLU A 100 6.59 13.22 -11.59
C GLU A 100 7.99 12.79 -11.19
N GLN A 101 8.71 13.63 -10.46
CA GLN A 101 10.04 13.26 -9.99
C GLN A 101 9.99 12.11 -9.00
N ALA A 102 8.99 12.13 -8.10
CA ALA A 102 8.81 11.06 -7.14
C ALA A 102 8.44 9.75 -7.85
N VAL A 103 7.62 9.83 -8.89
CA VAL A 103 7.26 8.65 -9.69
C VAL A 103 8.50 8.06 -10.35
N GLU A 104 9.32 8.92 -10.97
CA GLU A 104 10.55 8.45 -11.59
C GLU A 104 11.49 7.81 -10.57
N GLN A 105 11.62 8.44 -9.40
CA GLN A 105 12.46 7.91 -8.35
C GLN A 105 11.94 6.55 -7.86
N PHE A 106 10.62 6.42 -7.74
CA PHE A 106 10.02 5.15 -7.33
C PHE A 106 10.43 4.02 -8.26
N PHE A 107 10.24 4.22 -9.55
CA PHE A 107 10.56 3.17 -10.52
C PHE A 107 12.06 2.92 -10.67
N GLY A 108 12.87 3.90 -10.29
CA GLY A 108 14.33 3.76 -10.37
C GLY A 108 14.95 3.06 -9.17
N THR A 109 14.35 3.15 -7.98
CA THR A 109 15.00 2.68 -6.76
C THR A 109 14.54 1.31 -6.29
N ARG A 110 13.33 0.90 -6.62
CA ARG A 110 12.82 -0.43 -6.25
C ARG A 110 12.99 -0.73 -4.76
N ILE A 111 12.48 0.12 -3.90
CA ILE A 111 12.78 0.08 -2.47
C ILE A 111 11.86 -0.80 -1.63
N GLY A 112 11.14 -1.72 -2.25
CA GLY A 112 10.37 -2.69 -1.46
C GLY A 112 8.91 -2.33 -1.25
N ALA A 113 8.35 -1.47 -2.10
CA ALA A 113 6.91 -1.30 -2.16
C ALA A 113 6.29 -2.47 -2.91
N ASP A 114 5.05 -2.77 -2.59
CA ASP A 114 4.36 -3.87 -3.24
C ASP A 114 3.62 -3.43 -4.49
N ASP A 115 3.25 -2.16 -4.57
CA ASP A 115 2.61 -1.60 -5.75
C ASP A 115 2.67 -0.09 -5.70
N PHE A 116 2.19 0.54 -6.77
CA PHE A 116 2.20 1.99 -6.89
C PHE A 116 0.93 2.45 -7.59
N MET A 117 0.35 3.58 -7.11
CA MET A 117 -0.75 4.26 -7.78
C MET A 117 -0.35 5.70 -8.09
N LYS A 118 -0.48 6.10 -9.34
CA LYS A 118 -0.26 7.50 -9.72
C LYS A 118 -1.54 8.29 -9.43
N LYS A 119 -1.38 9.47 -8.84
CA LYS A 119 -2.51 10.39 -8.64
C LYS A 119 -2.71 11.22 -9.90
N PRO A 120 -3.96 11.51 -10.30
CA PRO A 120 -5.20 11.05 -9.67
C PRO A 120 -5.50 9.60 -10.05
N PHE A 121 -6.11 8.87 -9.12
CA PHE A 121 -6.46 7.47 -9.38
C PHE A 121 -7.98 7.29 -9.30
N SER A 122 -8.47 6.24 -9.93
CA SER A 122 -9.88 5.92 -9.94
C SER A 122 -10.23 4.94 -8.82
N ARG A 123 -11.52 4.87 -8.51
CA ARG A 123 -12.03 3.84 -7.60
C ARG A 123 -11.64 2.44 -8.06
N TYR A 124 -11.75 2.20 -9.36
CA TYR A 124 -11.39 0.91 -9.94
C TYR A 124 -9.93 0.55 -9.63
N GLU A 125 -9.03 1.51 -9.77
CA GLU A 125 -7.60 1.24 -9.58
C GLU A 125 -7.29 0.86 -8.14
N ILE A 126 -7.94 1.49 -7.17
CA ILE A 126 -7.74 1.16 -5.76
C ILE A 126 -8.00 -0.33 -5.54
N PHE A 127 -9.16 -0.79 -5.96
CA PHE A 127 -9.57 -2.17 -5.70
C PHE A 127 -8.82 -3.16 -6.57
N PHE A 128 -8.46 -2.77 -7.79
CA PHE A 128 -7.61 -3.60 -8.64
C PHE A 128 -6.26 -3.87 -7.96
N ARG A 129 -5.65 -2.83 -7.40
CA ARG A 129 -4.36 -2.97 -6.72
C ARG A 129 -4.47 -3.83 -5.46
N ILE A 130 -5.53 -3.68 -4.70
CA ILE A 130 -5.73 -4.50 -3.51
C ILE A 130 -5.91 -5.96 -3.89
N GLU A 131 -6.75 -6.23 -4.88
CA GLU A 131 -7.03 -7.61 -5.28
C GLU A 131 -5.75 -8.35 -5.65
N ARG A 132 -4.81 -7.67 -6.29
CA ARG A 132 -3.54 -8.26 -6.69
C ARG A 132 -2.69 -8.72 -5.52
N LEU A 133 -2.94 -8.18 -4.33
CA LEU A 133 -2.16 -8.52 -3.14
C LEU A 133 -2.80 -9.59 -2.29
N LEU A 134 -4.00 -10.03 -2.62
CA LEU A 134 -4.73 -10.97 -1.77
C LEU A 134 -4.25 -12.40 -1.98
N ASP A 135 -4.11 -13.13 -0.88
CA ASP A 135 -3.85 -14.56 -0.93
C ASP A 135 -5.16 -15.35 -0.93
N ASN A 136 -5.07 -16.66 -0.80
CA ASN A 136 -6.25 -17.54 -0.84
C ASN A 136 -7.23 -17.29 0.31
N THR A 137 -6.77 -16.66 1.38
CA THR A 137 -7.62 -16.36 2.53
C THR A 137 -8.16 -14.94 2.47
N LEU A 138 -7.97 -14.26 1.34
CA LEU A 138 -8.37 -12.86 1.12
C LEU A 138 -7.65 -11.92 2.09
N THR A 139 -6.41 -12.24 2.40
CA THR A 139 -5.54 -11.41 3.25
C THR A 139 -4.49 -10.75 2.36
N PRO A 140 -4.28 -9.42 2.51
CA PRO A 140 -3.21 -8.75 1.76
C PRO A 140 -1.84 -9.29 2.14
N ARG A 141 -1.00 -9.55 1.14
CA ARG A 141 0.35 -10.06 1.34
C ARG A 141 1.33 -9.27 0.47
N ARG A 142 2.60 -9.36 0.82
CA ARG A 142 3.66 -8.78 0.01
C ARG A 142 3.64 -9.41 -1.38
N SER A 143 3.61 -8.56 -2.39
CA SER A 143 3.65 -9.02 -3.77
C SER A 143 5.08 -9.29 -4.21
N VAL A 144 6.02 -8.54 -3.66
CA VAL A 144 7.44 -8.74 -3.96
C VAL A 144 7.91 -9.89 -3.09
N PRO A 145 8.32 -11.01 -3.68
CA PRO A 145 8.83 -12.11 -2.88
C PRO A 145 9.98 -11.59 -2.03
N ARG A 146 10.04 -12.05 -0.78
CA ARG A 146 11.19 -11.77 0.03
C ARG A 146 12.39 -12.34 -0.71
N VAL A 147 13.40 -11.49 -0.95
CA VAL A 147 14.62 -11.98 -1.58
C VAL A 147 15.34 -12.80 -0.53
N GLU A 148 15.25 -14.10 -0.67
CA GLU A 148 15.98 -14.98 0.22
C GLU A 148 17.44 -14.98 -0.19
N PRO A 149 18.36 -14.99 0.77
CA PRO A 149 19.75 -15.26 0.41
C PRO A 149 19.79 -16.60 -0.29
N SER A 150 20.59 -16.67 -1.35
CA SER A 150 20.73 -17.92 -2.05
C SER A 150 21.17 -19.02 -1.08
N PRO A 151 20.61 -20.22 -1.19
CA PRO A 151 21.06 -21.33 -0.32
C PRO A 151 22.53 -21.61 -0.41
N SER A 152 23.17 -21.25 -1.52
CA SER A 152 24.61 -21.41 -1.69
C SER A 152 25.39 -20.29 -1.05
N GLY A 153 24.72 -19.31 -0.42
CA GLY A 153 25.36 -18.14 0.11
C GLY A 153 25.61 -17.06 -0.91
N ALA A 154 25.36 -17.34 -2.18
CA ALA A 154 25.46 -16.34 -3.21
C ALA A 154 24.23 -15.47 -3.18
N PRO A 155 24.34 -14.21 -3.61
CA PRO A 155 23.15 -13.39 -3.77
C PRO A 155 22.19 -14.07 -4.71
N ALA A 156 20.95 -14.05 -4.32
CA ALA A 156 19.92 -14.63 -5.17
C ALA A 156 19.83 -13.89 -6.47
#